data_fd9c066a6ca1d1fa8b36f7bbf89eec60
#
_entry.id   fd9c066a6ca1d1fa8b36f7bbf89eec60
#
_cell.length_a   1.000
_cell.length_b   1.000
_cell.length_c   1.000
_cell.angle_alpha   90.00
_cell.angle_beta   90.00
_cell.angle_gamma   90.00
#
_symmetry.space_group_name_H-M   'P 1'
#
loop_
_entity.id
_entity.type
_entity.pdbx_description
1 polymer ?
#
loop_
_entity_poly.entity_id
_entity_poly.type
_entity_poly.pdbx_seq_one_letter_code
_entity_poly.pdbx_strand_id
1 'polypeptide(L)'
;YLSDSAEEHHGQGQQWPMILVGNLGGRLKTAGRFLQFPGYNKAGHRTMANFYLSLLRAVGDQRERFGEPDRELRDIDTAGPLAEILA
;
A
#
# COMPACT_ATOMS: atom_id res chain seq x y z
N TYR A 1 9.05 5.95 -5.41
CA TYR A 1 9.01 5.28 -6.73
C TYR A 1 8.11 4.06 -6.67
N LEU A 2 7.29 3.89 -7.66
CA LEU A 2 6.44 2.71 -7.78
C LEU A 2 6.37 2.26 -9.25
N SER A 3 6.02 0.99 -9.45
CA SER A 3 5.81 0.42 -10.78
C SER A 3 4.55 -0.44 -10.73
N ASP A 4 3.79 -0.43 -11.82
CA ASP A 4 2.62 -1.27 -11.98
C ASP A 4 2.90 -2.57 -12.73
N SER A 5 4.14 -2.82 -13.11
CA SER A 5 4.49 -3.93 -14.00
C SER A 5 5.10 -5.13 -13.29
N ALA A 6 5.61 -4.96 -12.08
CA ALA A 6 6.26 -6.04 -11.32
C ALA A 6 7.28 -6.80 -12.18
N GLU A 7 7.00 -8.08 -12.46
CA GLU A 7 7.90 -8.95 -13.22
C GLU A 7 7.63 -8.96 -14.72
N GLU A 8 6.50 -8.44 -15.15
CA GLU A 8 6.06 -8.50 -16.54
C GLU A 8 6.00 -7.12 -17.16
N HIS A 9 6.39 -7.05 -18.41
CA HIS A 9 6.12 -5.88 -19.24
C HIS A 9 4.61 -5.88 -19.54
N HIS A 10 3.89 -4.86 -19.12
CA HIS A 10 2.43 -4.80 -19.15
C HIS A 10 1.79 -5.84 -18.22
N GLY A 11 2.21 -5.84 -16.96
CA GLY A 11 1.61 -6.71 -15.95
C GLY A 11 0.14 -6.43 -15.68
N GLN A 12 -0.52 -7.34 -15.02
CA GLN A 12 -1.95 -7.26 -14.73
C GLN A 12 -2.29 -6.30 -13.56
N GLY A 13 -1.31 -5.58 -13.06
CA GLY A 13 -1.55 -4.64 -11.96
C GLY A 13 -1.78 -5.30 -10.61
N GLN A 14 -1.45 -6.56 -10.48
CA GLN A 14 -1.67 -7.31 -9.22
C GLN A 14 -0.51 -7.17 -8.25
N GLN A 15 0.64 -6.72 -8.71
CA GLN A 15 1.81 -6.49 -7.88
C GLN A 15 2.35 -5.10 -8.16
N TRP A 16 2.60 -4.37 -7.07
CA TRP A 16 3.04 -2.98 -7.17
C TRP A 16 4.30 -2.80 -6.32
N PRO A 17 5.48 -3.07 -6.90
CA PRO A 17 6.73 -2.78 -6.20
C PRO A 17 6.92 -1.27 -6.07
N MET A 18 7.42 -0.84 -4.91
CA MET A 18 7.67 0.58 -4.70
C MET A 18 8.86 0.79 -3.78
N ILE A 19 9.49 1.93 -3.94
CA ILE A 19 10.63 2.35 -3.12
C ILE A 19 10.25 3.67 -2.45
N LEU A 20 10.35 3.69 -1.12
CA LEU A 20 10.14 4.89 -0.33
C LEU A 20 11.48 5.42 0.16
N VAL A 21 11.72 6.70 -0.05
CA VAL A 21 12.92 7.40 0.44
C VAL A 21 12.47 8.56 1.30
N GLY A 22 12.99 8.61 2.53
CA GLY A 22 12.58 9.61 3.50
C GLY A 22 11.56 9.07 4.47
N ASN A 23 11.32 9.79 5.56
CA ASN A 23 10.46 9.33 6.65
C ASN A 23 9.38 10.34 7.07
N LEU A 24 9.18 11.40 6.29
CA LEU A 24 8.22 12.47 6.60
C LEU A 24 8.40 13.00 8.03
N GLY A 25 9.62 13.36 8.40
CA GLY A 25 9.91 13.90 9.72
C GLY A 25 9.72 12.91 10.86
N GLY A 26 9.92 11.61 10.59
CA GLY A 26 9.76 10.56 11.58
C GLY A 26 8.39 9.93 11.64
N ARG A 27 7.50 10.30 10.74
CA ARG A 27 6.12 9.77 10.72
C ARG A 27 5.99 8.44 9.98
N LEU A 28 7.00 8.08 9.19
CA LEU A 28 7.06 6.80 8.49
C LEU A 28 8.30 6.03 8.94
N LYS A 29 8.16 4.72 9.01
CA LYS A 29 9.26 3.80 9.31
C LYS A 29 9.79 3.24 8.01
N THR A 30 10.73 3.93 7.38
CA THR A 30 11.20 3.56 6.04
C THR A 30 12.64 3.08 5.99
N ALA A 31 13.48 3.42 6.98
CA ALA A 31 14.91 3.19 6.90
C ALA A 31 15.27 1.71 6.94
N GLY A 32 15.98 1.24 5.89
CA GLY A 32 16.57 -0.10 5.87
C GLY A 32 15.56 -1.25 5.91
N ARG A 33 14.34 -1.04 5.42
CA ARG A 33 13.28 -2.05 5.55
C ARG A 33 12.87 -2.58 4.18
N PHE A 34 12.58 -3.86 4.14
CA PHE A 34 11.93 -4.52 3.03
C PHE A 34 10.64 -5.15 3.55
N LEU A 35 9.50 -4.76 2.95
CA LEU A 35 8.19 -5.30 3.32
C LEU A 35 7.58 -5.97 2.10
N GLN A 36 7.12 -7.19 2.29
CA GLN A 36 6.42 -7.93 1.25
C GLN A 36 5.10 -8.43 1.81
N PHE A 37 4.02 -8.12 1.11
CA PHE A 37 2.68 -8.55 1.50
C PHE A 37 2.25 -9.74 0.65
N PRO A 38 1.41 -10.63 1.20
CA PRO A 38 0.90 -11.77 0.43
C PRO A 38 0.20 -11.32 -0.85
N GLY A 39 0.25 -12.17 -1.86
CA GLY A 39 -0.36 -11.89 -3.15
C GLY A 39 -1.89 -11.85 -3.08
N TYR A 40 -2.49 -11.44 -4.19
CA TYR A 40 -3.95 -11.37 -4.33
C TYR A 40 -4.60 -12.71 -3.97
N ASN A 41 -5.72 -12.67 -3.30
CA ASN A 41 -6.48 -13.82 -2.78
C ASN A 41 -5.80 -14.61 -1.67
N LYS A 42 -4.72 -14.10 -1.09
CA LYS A 42 -4.07 -14.73 0.05
C LYS A 42 -4.32 -13.92 1.31
N ALA A 43 -4.39 -14.61 2.45
CA ALA A 43 -4.56 -13.93 3.73
C ALA A 43 -3.43 -12.93 3.97
N GLY A 44 -3.77 -11.75 4.47
CA GLY A 44 -2.80 -10.68 4.71
C GLY A 44 -2.49 -9.82 3.49
N HIS A 45 -3.13 -10.05 2.36
CA HIS A 45 -2.97 -9.21 1.19
C HIS A 45 -3.35 -7.76 1.49
N ARG A 46 -2.56 -6.80 0.95
CA ARG A 46 -2.79 -5.37 1.13
C ARG A 46 -2.87 -4.71 -0.24
N THR A 47 -3.52 -3.56 -0.31
CA THR A 47 -3.79 -2.87 -1.57
C THR A 47 -3.08 -1.53 -1.64
N MET A 48 -3.04 -0.96 -2.85
CA MET A 48 -2.53 0.40 -3.01
C MET A 48 -3.36 1.42 -2.24
N ALA A 49 -4.67 1.18 -2.07
CA ALA A 49 -5.50 2.05 -1.24
C ALA A 49 -4.98 2.09 0.20
N ASN A 50 -4.61 0.94 0.77
CA ASN A 50 -4.00 0.89 2.10
C ASN A 50 -2.70 1.69 2.15
N PHE A 51 -1.88 1.60 1.12
CA PHE A 51 -0.64 2.37 1.04
C PHE A 51 -0.90 3.87 1.01
N TYR A 52 -1.80 4.34 0.15
CA TYR A 52 -2.12 5.77 0.09
C TYR A 52 -2.73 6.27 1.39
N LEU A 53 -3.56 5.46 2.04
CA LEU A 53 -4.09 5.81 3.37
C LEU A 53 -2.97 5.98 4.39
N SER A 54 -1.90 5.19 4.29
CA SER A 54 -0.74 5.34 5.17
C SER A 54 -0.06 6.69 4.99
N LEU A 55 0.14 7.11 3.74
CA LEU A 55 0.73 8.42 3.46
C LEU A 55 -0.17 9.55 3.97
N LEU A 56 -1.47 9.46 3.72
CA LEU A 56 -2.43 10.44 4.22
C LEU A 56 -2.42 10.50 5.74
N ARG A 57 -2.41 9.35 6.42
CA ARG A 57 -2.35 9.29 7.87
C ARG A 57 -1.07 9.93 8.40
N ALA A 58 0.05 9.71 7.74
CA ALA A 58 1.33 10.29 8.15
C ALA A 58 1.32 11.82 8.08
N VAL A 59 0.54 12.41 7.18
CA VAL A 59 0.41 13.87 7.09
C VAL A 59 -0.82 14.41 7.81
N GLY A 60 -1.50 13.59 8.61
CA GLY A 60 -2.58 14.04 9.51
C GLY A 60 -4.00 13.79 9.03
N ASP A 61 -4.20 13.20 7.86
CA ASP A 61 -5.54 12.88 7.35
C ASP A 61 -5.97 11.52 7.90
N GLN A 62 -7.07 11.49 8.66
CA GLN A 62 -7.53 10.31 9.40
C GLN A 62 -8.59 9.49 8.67
N ARG A 63 -8.79 9.70 7.37
CA ARG A 63 -9.80 8.94 6.63
C ARG A 63 -9.48 7.45 6.63
N GLU A 64 -10.52 6.63 6.54
CA GLU A 64 -10.40 5.17 6.57
C GLU A 64 -10.43 4.53 5.18
N ARG A 65 -10.76 5.29 4.14
CA ARG A 65 -10.87 4.76 2.78
C ARG A 65 -10.25 5.73 1.79
N PHE A 66 -9.69 5.16 0.73
CA PHE A 66 -9.12 5.91 -0.39
C PHE A 66 -9.65 5.32 -1.69
N GLY A 67 -10.26 6.18 -2.52
CA GLY A 67 -10.84 5.75 -3.78
C GLY A 67 -12.14 4.96 -3.60
N GLU A 68 -12.62 4.38 -4.68
CA GLU A 68 -13.80 3.55 -4.67
C GLU A 68 -13.43 2.08 -4.74
N PRO A 69 -14.13 1.19 -3.99
CA PRO A 69 -13.87 -0.23 -4.07
C PRO A 69 -14.19 -0.77 -5.46
N ASP A 70 -13.36 -1.67 -5.95
CA ASP A 70 -13.66 -2.41 -7.17
C ASP A 70 -14.71 -3.47 -6.84
N ARG A 71 -15.86 -3.38 -7.48
CA ARG A 71 -16.99 -4.28 -7.21
C ARG A 71 -16.70 -5.72 -7.63
N GLU A 72 -15.76 -5.93 -8.53
CA GLU A 72 -15.37 -7.25 -8.98
C GLU A 72 -14.37 -7.93 -8.05
N LEU A 73 -13.74 -7.16 -7.17
CA LEU A 73 -12.74 -7.66 -6.23
C LEU A 73 -13.29 -7.60 -4.80
N ARG A 74 -14.26 -8.46 -4.50
CA ARG A 74 -15.04 -8.39 -3.26
C ARG A 74 -14.28 -8.80 -2.01
N ASP A 75 -13.25 -9.62 -2.16
CA ASP A 75 -12.51 -10.18 -1.03
C ASP A 75 -11.29 -9.37 -0.64
N ILE A 76 -11.19 -8.13 -1.12
CA ILE A 76 -10.09 -7.23 -0.80
C ILE A 76 -10.51 -6.26 0.28
N ASP A 77 -9.76 -6.22 1.37
CA ASP A 77 -9.92 -5.22 2.42
C ASP A 77 -9.10 -3.99 2.08
N THR A 78 -9.78 -2.90 1.70
CA THR A 78 -9.14 -1.63 1.37
C THR A 78 -9.21 -0.63 2.51
N ALA A 79 -9.77 -0.99 3.65
CA ALA A 79 -9.92 -0.09 4.78
C ALA A 79 -8.62 0.01 5.60
N GLY A 80 -8.33 1.22 6.04
CA GLY A 80 -7.22 1.48 6.95
C GLY A 80 -5.85 1.50 6.30
N PRO A 81 -4.87 2.07 7.01
CA PRO A 81 -3.50 2.19 6.50
C PRO A 81 -2.68 0.91 6.70
N LEU A 82 -1.47 0.90 6.13
CA LEU A 82 -0.45 -0.10 6.43
C LEU A 82 0.23 0.29 7.75
N ALA A 83 -0.16 -0.34 8.84
CA ALA A 83 0.40 -0.01 10.15
C ALA A 83 1.91 -0.23 10.20
N GLU A 84 2.43 -1.15 9.39
CA GLU A 84 3.83 -1.53 9.36
C GLU A 84 4.75 -0.39 8.94
N ILE A 85 4.26 0.60 8.19
CA ILE A 85 5.09 1.74 7.75
C ILE A 85 4.82 3.01 8.53
N LEU A 86 3.84 3.01 9.43
CA LEU A 86 3.56 4.17 10.29
C LEU A 86 4.42 4.12 11.54
N ALA A 87 4.96 5.27 11.89
CA ALA A 87 5.73 5.40 13.12
C ALA A 87 4.83 5.57 14.34
#